data_434d5ec0fbde74d2764e9bafd6a5af07
#
_entry.id   434d5ec0fbde74d2764e9bafd6a5af07
#
_cell.length_a   1.000
_cell.length_b   1.000
_cell.length_c   1.000
_cell.angle_alpha   90.00
_cell.angle_beta   90.00
_cell.angle_gamma   90.00
#
_symmetry.space_group_name_H-M   'P 1'
#
loop_
_entity.id
_entity.type
_entity.pdbx_description
1 polymer ?
#
loop_
_entity_poly.entity_id
_entity_poly.type
_entity_poly.pdbx_seq_one_letter_code
_entity_poly.pdbx_strand_id
1 'polypeptide(L)'
;FTGNKVNVMIDSVSSDCMDMIRFVSSMDGIDGIYIEAEAFEDSKELAAMVDIIHKDGHNAYISLPYVVRGRTSEYIEKLAEDADMINADAWLVRNLESAAIITMLRPDDRIITDAGLYTMNSRARMRFDIEFPQIITDTAPYELTVNELLQLGIGNSELMVYGRVPVMISENCVRKTRNMCDGMCRVTKITDDRKRCFDVASRCRNCYAVTYMSDAVSVLDMPEQIRRMAPGSWRLTFTSEDKDCISHIIRDAILISEGKNMSGECYTHTTHGHFDRQIL
;
A
#
# COMPACT_ATOMS: atom_id res chain seq x y z
N PHE A 1 -16.13 -19.76 9.65
CA PHE A 1 -15.20 -18.95 8.83
C PHE A 1 -15.53 -17.48 9.08
N THR A 2 -14.80 -16.83 9.98
CA THR A 2 -14.77 -15.37 10.00
C THR A 2 -13.97 -14.97 8.76
N GLY A 3 -14.57 -14.24 7.83
CA GLY A 3 -13.93 -13.78 6.60
C GLY A 3 -12.59 -13.08 6.91
N ASN A 4 -11.62 -13.17 5.98
CA ASN A 4 -10.37 -12.42 6.14
C ASN A 4 -10.66 -10.92 6.15
N LYS A 5 -9.93 -10.18 6.97
CA LYS A 5 -9.96 -8.72 6.94
C LYS A 5 -9.53 -8.22 5.56
N VAL A 6 -10.27 -7.28 5.00
CA VAL A 6 -9.97 -6.66 3.71
C VAL A 6 -9.58 -5.20 3.95
N ASN A 7 -8.35 -4.86 3.64
CA ASN A 7 -7.83 -3.50 3.70
C ASN A 7 -7.67 -2.93 2.29
N VAL A 8 -7.91 -1.64 2.14
CA VAL A 8 -7.78 -0.93 0.87
C VAL A 8 -6.69 0.14 1.00
N MET A 9 -5.81 0.20 0.03
CA MET A 9 -4.77 1.22 -0.06
C MET A 9 -5.01 2.11 -1.28
N ILE A 10 -5.06 3.42 -1.06
CA ILE A 10 -5.03 4.42 -2.12
C ILE A 10 -3.60 4.95 -2.22
N ASP A 11 -2.79 4.29 -3.05
CA ASP A 11 -1.38 4.66 -3.30
C ASP A 11 -1.31 5.76 -4.36
N SER A 12 -1.94 6.89 -4.06
CA SER A 12 -2.00 8.05 -4.92
C SER A 12 -1.83 9.34 -4.13
N VAL A 13 -1.22 10.33 -4.76
CA VAL A 13 -1.09 11.72 -4.30
C VAL A 13 -1.60 12.71 -5.36
N SER A 14 -2.42 12.24 -6.30
CA SER A 14 -3.04 13.06 -7.33
C SER A 14 -4.17 13.92 -6.76
N SER A 15 -4.60 14.91 -7.50
CA SER A 15 -5.63 15.87 -7.06
C SER A 15 -6.99 15.25 -6.74
N ASP A 16 -7.28 14.07 -7.27
CA ASP A 16 -8.51 13.31 -7.05
C ASP A 16 -8.41 12.28 -5.91
N CYS A 17 -7.23 12.18 -5.27
CA CYS A 17 -6.97 11.24 -4.18
C CYS A 17 -7.99 11.37 -3.05
N MET A 18 -8.31 12.59 -2.63
CA MET A 18 -9.28 12.87 -1.57
C MET A 18 -10.69 12.35 -1.89
N ASP A 19 -11.14 12.55 -3.13
CA ASP A 19 -12.44 12.06 -3.58
C ASP A 19 -12.46 10.53 -3.69
N MET A 20 -11.31 9.93 -4.00
CA MET A 20 -11.16 8.49 -4.05
C MET A 20 -11.19 7.87 -2.65
N ILE A 21 -10.49 8.47 -1.68
CA ILE A 21 -10.51 8.01 -0.29
C ILE A 21 -11.94 8.08 0.29
N ARG A 22 -12.65 9.19 0.09
CA ARG A 22 -14.06 9.34 0.53
C ARG A 22 -14.97 8.30 -0.13
N PHE A 23 -14.79 8.04 -1.41
CA PHE A 23 -15.54 7.03 -2.14
C PHE A 23 -15.31 5.64 -1.55
N VAL A 24 -14.06 5.24 -1.33
CA VAL A 24 -13.72 3.94 -0.75
C VAL A 24 -14.21 3.84 0.70
N SER A 25 -14.07 4.91 1.49
CA SER A 25 -14.55 4.96 2.88
C SER A 25 -16.07 4.75 3.01
N SER A 26 -16.84 5.14 1.99
CA SER A 26 -18.28 4.92 1.96
C SER A 26 -18.71 3.47 1.62
N MET A 27 -17.78 2.56 1.37
CA MET A 27 -18.05 1.19 0.97
C MET A 27 -18.06 0.24 2.18
N ASP A 28 -19.05 -0.64 2.27
CA ASP A 28 -19.15 -1.64 3.32
C ASP A 28 -18.16 -2.80 3.11
N GLY A 29 -17.79 -3.47 4.22
CA GLY A 29 -16.99 -4.70 4.20
C GLY A 29 -15.47 -4.48 4.14
N ILE A 30 -15.01 -3.24 4.27
CA ILE A 30 -13.61 -2.86 4.40
C ILE A 30 -13.27 -2.77 5.90
N ASP A 31 -12.12 -3.33 6.31
CA ASP A 31 -11.65 -3.25 7.69
C ASP A 31 -10.76 -2.03 7.94
N GLY A 32 -9.94 -1.66 6.97
CA GLY A 32 -9.03 -0.52 7.11
C GLY A 32 -8.63 0.11 5.77
N ILE A 33 -8.26 1.38 5.83
CA ILE A 33 -7.88 2.17 4.66
C ILE A 33 -6.50 2.79 4.89
N TYR A 34 -5.57 2.49 3.98
CA TYR A 34 -4.26 3.12 3.91
C TYR A 34 -4.33 4.38 3.05
N ILE A 35 -3.84 5.48 3.58
CA ILE A 35 -3.76 6.75 2.88
C ILE A 35 -2.33 7.31 2.91
N GLU A 36 -1.91 7.90 1.80
CA GLU A 36 -0.58 8.47 1.66
C GLU A 36 -0.48 9.79 2.43
N ALA A 37 0.43 9.89 3.41
CA ALA A 37 0.67 11.14 4.15
C ALA A 37 1.00 12.31 3.20
N GLU A 38 1.74 12.03 2.12
CA GLU A 38 2.16 13.01 1.13
C GLU A 38 1.01 13.61 0.28
N ALA A 39 -0.19 13.03 0.34
CA ALA A 39 -1.37 13.51 -0.38
C ALA A 39 -2.01 14.75 0.28
N PHE A 40 -1.68 15.05 1.53
CA PHE A 40 -2.30 16.09 2.34
C PHE A 40 -1.36 17.30 2.51
N GLU A 41 -1.92 18.50 2.55
CA GLU A 41 -1.11 19.71 2.70
C GLU A 41 -0.47 19.81 4.08
N ASP A 42 -1.23 19.46 5.12
CA ASP A 42 -0.76 19.47 6.50
C ASP A 42 -1.42 18.36 7.34
N SER A 43 -0.99 18.24 8.59
CA SER A 43 -1.50 17.25 9.54
C SER A 43 -2.97 17.46 9.92
N LYS A 44 -3.53 18.66 9.78
CA LYS A 44 -4.94 18.94 10.08
C LYS A 44 -5.86 18.38 9.00
N GLU A 45 -5.46 18.55 7.73
CA GLU A 45 -6.17 17.97 6.60
C GLU A 45 -6.13 16.44 6.66
N LEU A 46 -4.95 15.88 6.99
CA LEU A 46 -4.79 14.44 7.23
C LEU A 46 -5.69 13.95 8.37
N ALA A 47 -5.70 14.62 9.52
CA ALA A 47 -6.56 14.30 10.65
C ALA A 47 -8.05 14.34 10.29
N ALA A 48 -8.47 15.34 9.53
CA ALA A 48 -9.86 15.44 9.08
C ALA A 48 -10.28 14.26 8.17
N MET A 49 -9.34 13.73 7.37
CA MET A 49 -9.60 12.53 6.57
C MET A 49 -9.64 11.27 7.42
N VAL A 50 -8.76 11.13 8.39
CA VAL A 50 -8.78 10.03 9.38
C VAL A 50 -10.11 10.01 10.13
N ASP A 51 -10.60 11.17 10.55
CA ASP A 51 -11.91 11.31 11.20
C ASP A 51 -13.07 10.83 10.31
N ILE A 52 -13.01 11.06 9.00
CA ILE A 52 -14.02 10.57 8.06
C ILE A 52 -13.97 9.06 7.99
N ILE A 53 -12.78 8.47 7.81
CA ILE A 53 -12.58 7.02 7.75
C ILE A 53 -13.11 6.34 9.02
N HIS A 54 -12.82 6.90 10.20
CA HIS A 54 -13.32 6.39 11.46
C HIS A 54 -14.85 6.51 11.60
N LYS A 55 -15.45 7.63 11.16
CA LYS A 55 -16.91 7.80 11.16
C LYS A 55 -17.62 6.80 10.28
N ASP A 56 -17.00 6.40 9.19
CA ASP A 56 -17.52 5.37 8.29
C ASP A 56 -17.28 3.94 8.83
N GLY A 57 -16.58 3.80 9.96
CA GLY A 57 -16.39 2.53 10.68
C GLY A 57 -15.14 1.74 10.32
N HIS A 58 -14.16 2.36 9.66
CA HIS A 58 -12.92 1.72 9.22
C HIS A 58 -11.72 2.19 10.04
N ASN A 59 -10.67 1.34 10.11
CA ASN A 59 -9.37 1.78 10.63
C ASN A 59 -8.65 2.67 9.60
N ALA A 60 -7.90 3.66 10.07
CA ALA A 60 -7.11 4.55 9.23
C ALA A 60 -5.61 4.30 9.43
N TYR A 61 -4.92 3.93 8.36
CA TYR A 61 -3.48 3.68 8.36
C TYR A 61 -2.76 4.72 7.51
N ILE A 62 -1.72 5.32 8.06
CA ILE A 62 -0.95 6.37 7.38
C ILE A 62 0.29 5.78 6.73
N SER A 63 0.35 5.84 5.41
CA SER A 63 1.50 5.41 4.62
C SER A 63 2.55 6.51 4.59
N LEU A 64 3.75 6.21 5.12
CA LEU A 64 4.89 7.12 5.11
C LEU A 64 5.63 7.07 3.76
N PRO A 65 6.42 8.11 3.41
CA PRO A 65 7.13 8.18 2.15
C PRO A 65 8.00 6.96 1.86
N TYR A 66 8.13 6.59 0.59
CA TYR A 66 8.99 5.49 0.14
C TYR A 66 10.46 5.73 0.41
N VAL A 67 10.88 7.00 0.45
CA VAL A 67 12.28 7.40 0.63
C VAL A 67 12.36 8.47 1.69
N VAL A 68 13.26 8.29 2.66
CA VAL A 68 13.61 9.31 3.65
C VAL A 68 14.95 9.93 3.28
N ARG A 69 14.94 11.23 2.97
CA ARG A 69 16.10 11.97 2.58
C ARG A 69 15.93 13.46 2.76
N GLY A 70 16.97 14.14 3.26
CA GLY A 70 16.93 15.58 3.45
C GLY A 70 15.72 15.99 4.31
N ARG A 71 14.83 16.81 3.74
CA ARG A 71 13.64 17.31 4.44
C ARG A 71 12.57 16.28 4.73
N THR A 72 12.69 15.06 4.18
CA THR A 72 11.68 14.01 4.42
C THR A 72 11.72 13.53 5.85
N SER A 73 12.89 13.49 6.51
CA SER A 73 12.98 13.17 7.94
C SER A 73 12.22 14.20 8.78
N GLU A 74 12.46 15.50 8.57
CA GLU A 74 11.75 16.59 9.25
C GLU A 74 10.21 16.48 9.03
N TYR A 75 9.80 16.09 7.83
CA TYR A 75 8.40 15.88 7.52
C TYR A 75 7.80 14.73 8.34
N ILE A 76 8.49 13.58 8.43
CA ILE A 76 8.01 12.42 9.22
C ILE A 76 8.06 12.75 10.72
N GLU A 77 9.09 13.44 11.20
CA GLU A 77 9.19 13.93 12.58
C GLU A 77 7.98 14.81 12.93
N LYS A 78 7.62 15.72 12.01
CA LYS A 78 6.44 16.57 12.19
C LYS A 78 5.13 15.79 12.24
N LEU A 79 4.95 14.76 11.39
CA LEU A 79 3.79 13.87 11.47
C LEU A 79 3.75 13.13 12.82
N ALA A 80 4.90 12.67 13.31
CA ALA A 80 5.01 12.00 14.59
C ALA A 80 4.68 12.94 15.78
N GLU A 81 5.10 14.21 15.73
CA GLU A 81 4.71 15.23 16.72
C GLU A 81 3.20 15.46 16.72
N ASP A 82 2.56 15.46 15.55
CA ASP A 82 1.13 15.70 15.38
C ASP A 82 0.28 14.41 15.50
N ALA A 83 0.88 13.26 15.85
CA ALA A 83 0.25 11.95 15.83
C ALA A 83 -1.04 11.86 16.67
N ASP A 84 -1.07 12.49 17.86
CA ASP A 84 -2.26 12.50 18.72
C ASP A 84 -3.41 13.28 18.09
N MET A 85 -3.12 14.31 17.29
CA MET A 85 -4.12 15.05 16.52
C MET A 85 -4.58 14.26 15.30
N ILE A 86 -3.65 13.57 14.60
CA ILE A 86 -3.96 12.74 13.42
C ILE A 86 -4.80 11.55 13.84
N ASN A 87 -4.52 10.94 14.99
CA ASN A 87 -5.25 9.83 15.59
C ASN A 87 -5.37 8.60 14.67
N ALA A 88 -4.29 8.26 13.93
CA ALA A 88 -4.25 7.09 13.07
C ALA A 88 -4.14 5.78 13.89
N ASP A 89 -4.64 4.67 13.35
CA ASP A 89 -4.56 3.35 13.99
C ASP A 89 -3.19 2.70 13.86
N ALA A 90 -2.45 3.00 12.80
CA ALA A 90 -1.06 2.57 12.61
C ALA A 90 -0.34 3.38 11.52
N TRP A 91 1.00 3.29 11.53
CA TRP A 91 1.90 3.84 10.52
C TRP A 91 2.40 2.73 9.60
N LEU A 92 2.20 2.87 8.28
CA LEU A 92 2.83 1.98 7.29
C LEU A 92 4.21 2.52 6.96
N VAL A 93 5.25 1.80 7.36
CA VAL A 93 6.66 2.15 7.11
C VAL A 93 7.21 1.34 5.93
N ARG A 94 7.94 2.03 5.04
CA ARG A 94 8.47 1.46 3.80
C ARG A 94 10.00 1.39 3.75
N ASN A 95 10.65 1.92 4.79
CA ASN A 95 12.11 1.97 4.94
C ASN A 95 12.49 2.00 6.42
N LEU A 96 13.75 1.67 6.71
CA LEU A 96 14.26 1.58 8.09
C LEU A 96 14.28 2.93 8.80
N GLU A 97 14.53 4.00 8.07
CA GLU A 97 14.59 5.35 8.61
C GLU A 97 13.23 5.77 9.17
N SER A 98 12.14 5.56 8.40
CA SER A 98 10.78 5.83 8.89
C SER A 98 10.44 4.99 10.11
N ALA A 99 10.79 3.69 10.10
CA ALA A 99 10.57 2.81 11.25
C ALA A 99 11.31 3.32 12.49
N ALA A 100 12.58 3.71 12.35
CA ALA A 100 13.38 4.24 13.45
C ALA A 100 12.83 5.56 14.00
N ILE A 101 12.43 6.49 13.13
CA ILE A 101 11.86 7.79 13.55
C ILE A 101 10.58 7.57 14.35
N ILE A 102 9.63 6.75 13.82
CA ILE A 102 8.38 6.49 14.54
C ILE A 102 8.65 5.76 15.86
N THR A 103 9.50 4.73 15.87
CA THR A 103 9.83 4.00 17.10
C THR A 103 10.44 4.91 18.17
N MET A 104 11.29 5.85 17.78
CA MET A 104 11.96 6.77 18.70
C MET A 104 11.00 7.83 19.26
N LEU A 105 10.15 8.42 18.40
CA LEU A 105 9.29 9.54 18.78
C LEU A 105 7.93 9.09 19.32
N ARG A 106 7.45 7.92 18.89
CA ARG A 106 6.12 7.36 19.19
C ARG A 106 6.23 5.88 19.60
N PRO A 107 6.84 5.58 20.75
CA PRO A 107 7.14 4.19 21.16
C PRO A 107 5.89 3.33 21.38
N ASP A 108 4.73 3.93 21.61
CA ASP A 108 3.46 3.22 21.85
C ASP A 108 2.58 3.10 20.58
N ASP A 109 2.97 3.77 19.49
CA ASP A 109 2.20 3.72 18.25
C ASP A 109 2.45 2.40 17.51
N ARG A 110 1.42 1.92 16.79
CA ARG A 110 1.50 0.68 16.01
C ARG A 110 2.17 0.91 14.67
N ILE A 111 2.99 -0.05 14.25
CA ILE A 111 3.69 -0.03 12.97
C ILE A 111 3.25 -1.23 12.13
N ILE A 112 3.05 -0.97 10.84
CA ILE A 112 2.89 -1.98 9.79
C ILE A 112 4.10 -1.84 8.86
N THR A 113 4.79 -2.93 8.55
CA THR A 113 5.92 -2.90 7.62
C THR A 113 5.49 -3.26 6.21
N ASP A 114 5.88 -2.44 5.22
CA ASP A 114 5.58 -2.71 3.82
C ASP A 114 6.61 -3.65 3.18
N ALA A 115 6.25 -4.27 2.06
CA ALA A 115 7.06 -5.24 1.33
C ALA A 115 8.48 -4.72 0.97
N GLY A 116 8.63 -3.41 0.80
CA GLY A 116 9.92 -2.74 0.56
C GLY A 116 10.97 -2.93 1.66
N LEU A 117 10.61 -3.43 2.83
CA LEU A 117 11.55 -3.81 3.89
C LEU A 117 12.10 -5.24 3.75
N TYR A 118 11.69 -5.98 2.72
CA TYR A 118 12.26 -7.27 2.32
C TYR A 118 12.29 -8.34 3.43
N THR A 119 11.20 -8.49 4.18
CA THR A 119 11.06 -9.53 5.22
C THR A 119 10.86 -10.94 4.61
N MET A 120 11.75 -11.32 3.66
CA MET A 120 11.61 -12.51 2.81
C MET A 120 11.92 -13.85 3.51
N ASN A 121 12.33 -13.83 4.75
CA ASN A 121 12.64 -15.03 5.51
C ASN A 121 12.42 -14.83 7.00
N SER A 122 12.28 -15.94 7.72
CA SER A 122 12.00 -15.93 9.18
C SER A 122 13.06 -15.20 10.02
N ARG A 123 14.33 -15.20 9.60
CA ARG A 123 15.40 -14.49 10.32
C ARG A 123 15.27 -12.98 10.17
N ALA A 124 14.95 -12.50 8.96
CA ALA A 124 14.68 -11.09 8.74
C ALA A 124 13.48 -10.64 9.58
N ARG A 125 12.34 -11.37 9.55
CA ARG A 125 11.17 -11.08 10.37
C ARG A 125 11.52 -11.02 11.86
N MET A 126 12.14 -12.07 12.39
CA MET A 126 12.55 -12.10 13.80
C MET A 126 13.46 -10.90 14.17
N ARG A 127 14.34 -10.47 13.26
CA ARG A 127 15.18 -9.29 13.50
C ARG A 127 14.34 -8.01 13.60
N PHE A 128 13.37 -7.84 12.70
CA PHE A 128 12.45 -6.70 12.73
C PHE A 128 11.59 -6.69 14.00
N ASP A 129 11.05 -7.84 14.41
CA ASP A 129 10.23 -7.97 15.62
C ASP A 129 11.02 -7.59 16.89
N ILE A 130 12.33 -7.91 16.93
CA ILE A 130 13.22 -7.53 18.04
C ILE A 130 13.57 -6.04 18.01
N GLU A 131 13.85 -5.49 16.83
CA GLU A 131 14.27 -4.09 16.66
C GLU A 131 13.11 -3.12 16.82
N PHE A 132 11.92 -3.52 16.34
CA PHE A 132 10.71 -2.71 16.29
C PHE A 132 9.52 -3.47 16.91
N PRO A 133 9.45 -3.58 18.25
CA PRO A 133 8.41 -4.37 18.93
C PRO A 133 6.98 -3.85 18.74
N GLN A 134 6.82 -2.68 18.15
CA GLN A 134 5.52 -2.06 17.80
C GLN A 134 4.92 -2.61 16.49
N ILE A 135 5.66 -3.45 15.74
CA ILE A 135 5.16 -4.05 14.50
C ILE A 135 4.01 -4.99 14.85
N ILE A 136 2.83 -4.67 14.30
CA ILE A 136 1.62 -5.49 14.47
C ILE A 136 1.39 -6.46 13.31
N THR A 137 1.90 -6.14 12.13
CA THR A 137 1.82 -6.97 10.92
C THR A 137 2.86 -6.53 9.90
N ASP A 138 3.22 -7.42 8.98
CA ASP A 138 4.06 -7.11 7.82
C ASP A 138 3.31 -7.38 6.52
N THR A 139 3.69 -6.70 5.45
CA THR A 139 3.22 -7.03 4.10
C THR A 139 4.01 -8.22 3.57
N ALA A 140 3.32 -9.26 3.13
CA ALA A 140 3.93 -10.43 2.51
C ALA A 140 4.74 -10.01 1.26
N PRO A 141 5.97 -10.52 1.09
CA PRO A 141 6.83 -10.14 -0.03
C PRO A 141 6.21 -10.48 -1.39
N TYR A 142 6.26 -9.53 -2.33
CA TYR A 142 5.69 -9.68 -3.68
C TYR A 142 6.49 -10.62 -4.58
N GLU A 143 7.76 -10.89 -4.23
CA GLU A 143 8.70 -11.66 -5.02
C GLU A 143 8.66 -13.17 -4.72
N LEU A 144 7.92 -13.57 -3.69
CA LEU A 144 7.83 -14.97 -3.29
C LEU A 144 6.67 -15.69 -3.99
N THR A 145 6.91 -16.93 -4.37
CA THR A 145 5.89 -17.85 -4.88
C THR A 145 4.95 -18.31 -3.78
N VAL A 146 3.80 -18.87 -4.15
CA VAL A 146 2.84 -19.49 -3.20
C VAL A 146 3.54 -20.49 -2.27
N ASN A 147 4.44 -21.33 -2.81
CA ASN A 147 5.13 -22.34 -2.00
C ASN A 147 6.12 -21.71 -1.00
N GLU A 148 6.81 -20.66 -1.39
CA GLU A 148 7.74 -19.93 -0.51
C GLU A 148 6.98 -19.15 0.56
N LEU A 149 5.83 -18.55 0.22
CA LEU A 149 4.95 -17.90 1.21
C LEU A 149 4.36 -18.90 2.21
N LEU A 150 3.99 -20.11 1.76
CA LEU A 150 3.58 -21.19 2.64
C LEU A 150 4.70 -21.63 3.60
N GLN A 151 5.94 -21.72 3.11
CA GLN A 151 7.12 -22.05 3.95
C GLN A 151 7.46 -20.93 4.93
N LEU A 152 7.32 -19.67 4.50
CA LEU A 152 7.56 -18.50 5.33
C LEU A 152 6.53 -18.40 6.46
N GLY A 153 5.28 -18.81 6.21
CA GLY A 153 4.15 -18.68 7.13
C GLY A 153 3.68 -17.24 7.23
N ILE A 154 2.63 -16.88 6.48
CA ILE A 154 2.10 -15.52 6.40
C ILE A 154 0.82 -15.31 7.21
N GLY A 155 0.55 -16.14 8.21
CA GLY A 155 -0.67 -16.06 9.03
C GLY A 155 -0.84 -14.76 9.80
N ASN A 156 0.25 -14.05 10.07
CA ASN A 156 0.22 -12.70 10.68
C ASN A 156 0.54 -11.59 9.68
N SER A 157 0.72 -11.92 8.39
CA SER A 157 1.07 -10.94 7.37
C SER A 157 -0.16 -10.51 6.58
N GLU A 158 -0.10 -9.33 6.03
CA GLU A 158 -1.05 -8.84 5.05
C GLU A 158 -0.61 -9.25 3.64
N LEU A 159 -1.48 -9.91 2.88
CA LEU A 159 -1.25 -10.32 1.51
C LEU A 159 -1.87 -9.32 0.54
N MET A 160 -1.07 -8.73 -0.36
CA MET A 160 -1.61 -7.96 -1.47
C MET A 160 -2.26 -8.93 -2.48
N VAL A 161 -3.58 -8.92 -2.56
CA VAL A 161 -4.35 -9.77 -3.47
C VAL A 161 -4.70 -9.08 -4.79
N TYR A 162 -4.61 -7.74 -4.81
CA TYR A 162 -4.72 -6.91 -6.02
C TYR A 162 -3.85 -5.66 -5.87
N GLY A 163 -3.15 -5.26 -6.94
CA GLY A 163 -2.48 -3.97 -7.02
C GLY A 163 -1.28 -3.93 -7.96
N ARG A 164 -0.81 -2.71 -8.26
CA ARG A 164 0.40 -2.51 -9.04
C ARG A 164 1.61 -2.43 -8.13
N VAL A 165 2.58 -3.32 -8.37
CA VAL A 165 3.82 -3.35 -7.59
C VAL A 165 4.73 -2.20 -8.01
N PRO A 166 5.28 -1.41 -7.06
CA PRO A 166 6.35 -0.47 -7.33
C PRO A 166 7.61 -1.20 -7.81
N VAL A 167 8.07 -0.90 -9.03
CA VAL A 167 9.27 -1.55 -9.61
C VAL A 167 10.49 -0.65 -9.60
N MET A 168 10.32 0.66 -9.44
CA MET A 168 11.42 1.60 -9.33
C MET A 168 11.00 2.84 -8.54
N ILE A 169 11.86 3.25 -7.62
CA ILE A 169 11.74 4.52 -6.91
C ILE A 169 12.96 5.36 -7.31
N SER A 170 12.74 6.55 -7.85
CA SER A 170 13.80 7.35 -8.45
C SER A 170 13.63 8.84 -8.12
N GLU A 171 14.75 9.51 -7.84
CA GLU A 171 14.82 10.97 -7.79
C GLU A 171 14.78 11.64 -9.16
N ASN A 172 15.04 10.87 -10.22
CA ASN A 172 14.97 11.35 -11.58
C ASN A 172 13.51 11.46 -12.04
N CYS A 173 12.86 12.52 -11.60
CA CYS A 173 11.51 12.84 -12.05
C CYS A 173 11.52 13.22 -13.53
N VAL A 174 10.73 12.52 -14.36
CA VAL A 174 10.61 12.75 -15.82
C VAL A 174 10.28 14.21 -16.15
N ARG A 175 9.42 14.85 -15.37
CA ARG A 175 9.04 16.26 -15.57
C ARG A 175 10.17 17.22 -15.23
N LYS A 176 10.90 16.96 -14.14
CA LYS A 176 12.07 17.78 -13.73
C LYS A 176 13.18 17.68 -14.76
N THR A 177 13.47 16.48 -15.27
CA THR A 177 14.48 16.25 -16.30
C THR A 177 14.17 16.98 -17.61
N ARG A 178 12.88 17.15 -17.91
CA ARG A 178 12.42 17.87 -19.11
C ARG A 178 12.14 19.36 -18.87
N ASN A 179 12.51 19.92 -17.73
CA ASN A 179 12.22 21.31 -17.33
C ASN A 179 10.72 21.67 -17.36
N MET A 180 9.85 20.69 -17.12
CA MET A 180 8.38 20.87 -17.09
C MET A 180 7.80 20.70 -15.70
N CYS A 181 8.63 20.81 -14.64
CA CYS A 181 8.17 20.68 -13.27
C CYS A 181 7.39 21.91 -12.84
N ASP A 182 6.15 21.70 -12.42
CA ASP A 182 5.26 22.74 -11.86
C ASP A 182 4.96 22.49 -10.35
N GLY A 183 5.64 21.51 -9.73
CA GLY A 183 5.43 21.15 -8.34
C GLY A 183 4.16 20.34 -8.07
N MET A 184 3.37 20.02 -9.09
CA MET A 184 2.12 19.27 -8.94
C MET A 184 2.32 17.78 -9.14
N CYS A 185 1.81 16.98 -8.21
CA CYS A 185 1.82 15.52 -8.32
C CYS A 185 0.96 15.06 -9.50
N ARG A 186 1.53 14.20 -10.34
CA ARG A 186 0.85 13.65 -11.53
C ARG A 186 1.37 12.27 -11.85
N VAL A 187 0.50 11.49 -12.50
CA VAL A 187 0.89 10.24 -13.14
C VAL A 187 1.27 10.51 -14.59
N THR A 188 2.47 10.11 -14.98
CA THR A 188 3.00 10.17 -16.35
C THR A 188 3.15 8.75 -16.87
N LYS A 189 2.75 8.50 -18.11
CA LYS A 189 2.94 7.18 -18.74
C LYS A 189 4.24 7.14 -19.50
N ILE A 190 5.03 6.09 -19.30
CA ILE A 190 6.22 5.78 -20.09
C ILE A 190 6.04 4.42 -20.76
N THR A 191 6.55 4.29 -21.98
CA THR A 191 6.45 3.04 -22.76
C THR A 191 7.83 2.52 -23.05
N ASP A 192 8.05 1.23 -22.83
CA ASP A 192 9.30 0.55 -23.18
C ASP A 192 9.33 0.09 -24.65
N ASP A 193 10.46 -0.48 -25.08
CA ASP A 193 10.67 -1.00 -26.45
C ASP A 193 9.72 -2.17 -26.79
N ARG A 194 9.14 -2.83 -25.77
CA ARG A 194 8.16 -3.90 -25.92
C ARG A 194 6.72 -3.39 -25.90
N LYS A 195 6.53 -2.06 -25.95
CA LYS A 195 5.23 -1.37 -25.89
C LYS A 195 4.45 -1.57 -24.58
N ARG A 196 5.12 -1.99 -23.48
CA ARG A 196 4.50 -2.01 -22.17
C ARG A 196 4.43 -0.58 -21.64
N CYS A 197 3.29 -0.22 -21.05
CA CYS A 197 3.02 1.11 -20.53
C CYS A 197 3.11 1.09 -19.00
N PHE A 198 4.01 1.87 -18.44
CA PHE A 198 4.24 1.98 -17.00
C PHE A 198 3.73 3.32 -16.51
N ASP A 199 3.03 3.30 -15.39
CA ASP A 199 2.62 4.51 -14.70
C ASP A 199 3.76 5.00 -13.80
N VAL A 200 4.11 6.28 -13.93
CA VAL A 200 5.14 6.96 -13.13
C VAL A 200 4.47 8.07 -12.34
N ALA A 201 4.27 7.85 -11.06
CA ALA A 201 3.67 8.82 -10.14
C ALA A 201 4.74 9.75 -9.56
N SER A 202 4.60 11.05 -9.79
CA SER A 202 5.46 12.06 -9.16
C SER A 202 5.02 12.29 -7.71
N ARG A 203 5.95 12.18 -6.77
CA ARG A 203 5.78 12.51 -5.34
C ARG A 203 6.46 13.86 -5.07
N CYS A 204 5.74 14.94 -5.38
CA CYS A 204 6.35 16.28 -5.47
C CYS A 204 6.73 16.88 -4.11
N ARG A 205 6.06 16.50 -3.02
CA ARG A 205 6.41 16.94 -1.67
C ARG A 205 7.87 16.62 -1.32
N ASN A 206 8.30 15.40 -1.60
CA ASN A 206 9.66 14.91 -1.30
C ASN A 206 10.51 14.72 -2.57
N CYS A 207 10.02 15.16 -3.73
CA CYS A 207 10.75 15.25 -5.00
C CYS A 207 11.35 13.92 -5.49
N TYR A 208 10.54 12.87 -5.54
CA TYR A 208 10.89 11.59 -6.16
C TYR A 208 9.73 11.09 -7.05
N ALA A 209 9.93 9.99 -7.73
CA ALA A 209 8.91 9.33 -8.55
C ALA A 209 8.87 7.83 -8.26
N VAL A 210 7.68 7.27 -8.30
CA VAL A 210 7.44 5.83 -8.18
C VAL A 210 6.95 5.32 -9.54
N THR A 211 7.64 4.31 -10.07
CA THR A 211 7.23 3.61 -11.29
C THR A 211 6.56 2.31 -10.90
N TYR A 212 5.35 2.09 -11.38
CA TYR A 212 4.57 0.89 -11.12
C TYR A 212 4.63 -0.09 -12.28
N MET A 213 4.41 -1.37 -12.01
CA MET A 213 4.25 -2.40 -13.06
C MET A 213 3.18 -1.99 -14.08
N SER A 214 3.38 -2.40 -15.36
CA SER A 214 2.41 -2.16 -16.43
C SER A 214 1.05 -2.82 -16.16
N ASP A 215 1.09 -4.03 -15.63
CA ASP A 215 -0.10 -4.81 -15.31
C ASP A 215 -0.26 -4.90 -13.80
N ALA A 216 -1.49 -4.85 -13.31
CA ALA A 216 -1.77 -5.10 -11.90
C ALA A 216 -1.56 -6.59 -11.58
N VAL A 217 -0.98 -6.87 -10.43
CA VAL A 217 -1.00 -8.23 -9.86
C VAL A 217 -2.41 -8.48 -9.33
N SER A 218 -3.01 -9.61 -9.70
CA SER A 218 -4.26 -10.09 -9.11
C SER A 218 -4.15 -11.59 -8.87
N VAL A 219 -4.50 -12.01 -7.65
CA VAL A 219 -4.58 -13.42 -7.25
C VAL A 219 -5.98 -13.79 -6.77
N LEU A 220 -6.96 -12.90 -7.01
CA LEU A 220 -8.36 -13.11 -6.62
C LEU A 220 -8.99 -14.30 -7.34
N ASP A 221 -8.50 -14.67 -8.51
CA ASP A 221 -8.89 -15.90 -9.25
C ASP A 221 -8.23 -17.19 -8.70
N MET A 222 -7.38 -17.06 -7.66
CA MET A 222 -6.68 -18.15 -6.98
C MET A 222 -7.13 -18.36 -5.51
N PRO A 223 -8.44 -18.40 -5.20
CA PRO A 223 -8.94 -18.37 -3.82
C PRO A 223 -8.48 -19.57 -2.99
N GLU A 224 -8.26 -20.73 -3.59
CA GLU A 224 -7.77 -21.92 -2.90
C GLU A 224 -6.33 -21.75 -2.43
N GLN A 225 -5.47 -21.15 -3.25
CA GLN A 225 -4.09 -20.85 -2.90
C GLN A 225 -4.03 -19.82 -1.76
N ILE A 226 -4.85 -18.78 -1.83
CA ILE A 226 -4.93 -17.78 -0.76
C ILE A 226 -5.38 -18.43 0.55
N ARG A 227 -6.43 -19.27 0.51
CA ARG A 227 -6.91 -20.00 1.71
C ARG A 227 -5.85 -20.92 2.30
N ARG A 228 -5.07 -21.60 1.47
CA ARG A 228 -3.96 -22.45 1.94
C ARG A 228 -2.85 -21.65 2.64
N MET A 229 -2.53 -20.45 2.15
CA MET A 229 -1.55 -19.56 2.78
C MET A 229 -2.07 -18.94 4.07
N ALA A 230 -3.40 -18.84 4.22
CA ALA A 230 -4.09 -18.30 5.38
C ALA A 230 -3.47 -16.95 5.88
N PRO A 231 -3.37 -15.92 5.03
CA PRO A 231 -2.83 -14.63 5.44
C PRO A 231 -3.70 -13.99 6.53
N GLY A 232 -3.09 -13.14 7.39
CA GLY A 232 -3.79 -12.45 8.46
C GLY A 232 -4.81 -11.42 7.97
N SER A 233 -4.52 -10.78 6.84
CA SER A 233 -5.43 -9.87 6.15
C SER A 233 -5.12 -9.81 4.65
N TRP A 234 -6.04 -9.22 3.88
CA TRP A 234 -5.88 -8.96 2.45
C TRP A 234 -5.73 -7.47 2.20
N ARG A 235 -4.88 -7.10 1.25
CA ARG A 235 -4.75 -5.71 0.80
C ARG A 235 -5.05 -5.59 -0.68
N LEU A 236 -5.88 -4.59 -1.01
CA LEU A 236 -6.15 -4.11 -2.36
C LEU A 236 -5.44 -2.76 -2.51
N THR A 237 -4.52 -2.63 -3.46
CA THR A 237 -3.75 -1.40 -3.68
C THR A 237 -4.15 -0.77 -5.00
N PHE A 238 -4.76 0.40 -4.96
CA PHE A 238 -5.21 1.16 -6.11
C PHE A 238 -4.28 2.35 -6.38
N THR A 239 -3.94 2.57 -7.65
CA THR A 239 -3.01 3.62 -8.10
C THR A 239 -3.64 4.57 -9.11
N SER A 240 -4.22 4.03 -10.18
CA SER A 240 -4.79 4.78 -11.32
C SER A 240 -6.12 4.21 -11.81
N GLU A 241 -6.70 3.29 -11.07
CA GLU A 241 -7.99 2.67 -11.35
C GLU A 241 -9.13 3.69 -11.14
N ASP A 242 -10.18 3.61 -11.96
CA ASP A 242 -11.39 4.41 -11.78
C ASP A 242 -12.32 3.83 -10.69
N LYS A 243 -13.31 4.62 -10.29
CA LYS A 243 -14.24 4.25 -9.20
C LYS A 243 -15.04 2.98 -9.50
N ASP A 244 -15.40 2.75 -10.76
CA ASP A 244 -16.19 1.58 -11.15
C ASP A 244 -15.32 0.32 -11.01
N CYS A 245 -14.10 0.36 -11.52
CA CYS A 245 -13.12 -0.72 -11.37
C CYS A 245 -12.81 -1.01 -9.89
N ILE A 246 -12.53 0.02 -9.09
CA ILE A 246 -12.28 -0.10 -7.65
C ILE A 246 -13.47 -0.77 -6.95
N SER A 247 -14.69 -0.32 -7.24
CA SER A 247 -15.91 -0.85 -6.64
C SER A 247 -16.11 -2.35 -6.95
N HIS A 248 -15.85 -2.78 -8.18
CA HIS A 248 -15.95 -4.19 -8.58
C HIS A 248 -14.90 -5.05 -7.88
N ILE A 249 -13.64 -4.60 -7.85
CA ILE A 249 -12.54 -5.35 -7.22
C ILE A 249 -12.76 -5.50 -5.71
N ILE A 250 -13.18 -4.44 -5.02
CA ILE A 250 -13.48 -4.49 -3.58
C ILE A 250 -14.60 -5.49 -3.31
N ARG A 251 -15.71 -5.43 -4.05
CA ARG A 251 -16.82 -6.36 -3.89
C ARG A 251 -16.42 -7.81 -4.12
N ASP A 252 -15.65 -8.08 -5.18
CA ASP A 252 -15.15 -9.41 -5.47
C ASP A 252 -14.22 -9.93 -4.38
N ALA A 253 -13.31 -9.11 -3.88
CA ALA A 253 -12.43 -9.48 -2.77
C ALA A 253 -13.23 -9.82 -1.50
N ILE A 254 -14.26 -9.05 -1.16
CA ILE A 254 -15.14 -9.32 -0.03
C ILE A 254 -15.89 -10.64 -0.24
N LEU A 255 -16.50 -10.85 -1.41
CA LEU A 255 -17.21 -12.10 -1.73
C LEU A 255 -16.30 -13.33 -1.59
N ILE A 256 -15.07 -13.25 -2.14
CA ILE A 256 -14.09 -14.34 -2.08
C ILE A 256 -13.63 -14.56 -0.62
N SER A 257 -13.43 -13.50 0.15
CA SER A 257 -13.06 -13.61 1.56
C SER A 257 -14.12 -14.32 2.41
N GLU A 258 -15.38 -14.19 2.01
CA GLU A 258 -16.54 -14.90 2.59
C GLU A 258 -16.76 -16.31 2.02
N GLY A 259 -15.91 -16.76 1.09
CA GLY A 259 -16.04 -18.08 0.44
C GLY A 259 -17.06 -18.14 -0.70
N LYS A 260 -17.49 -17.00 -1.21
CA LYS A 260 -18.40 -16.88 -2.37
C LYS A 260 -17.62 -16.77 -3.69
N ASN A 261 -18.30 -16.88 -4.82
CA ASN A 261 -17.70 -16.75 -6.15
C ASN A 261 -17.65 -15.28 -6.59
N MET A 262 -16.64 -14.94 -7.42
CA MET A 262 -16.50 -13.62 -8.07
C MET A 262 -17.63 -13.32 -9.03
N SER A 263 -17.92 -12.03 -9.24
CA SER A 263 -18.82 -11.56 -10.31
C SER A 263 -18.19 -11.64 -11.72
N GLY A 264 -16.89 -11.61 -11.84
CA GLY A 264 -16.13 -11.94 -13.06
C GLY A 264 -15.95 -10.82 -14.09
N GLU A 265 -16.30 -9.56 -13.81
CA GLU A 265 -16.48 -8.57 -14.89
C GLU A 265 -15.35 -7.54 -15.11
N CYS A 266 -14.30 -7.46 -14.30
CA CYS A 266 -13.37 -6.29 -14.37
C CYS A 266 -11.86 -6.56 -14.50
N TYR A 267 -11.41 -7.76 -14.83
CA TYR A 267 -9.98 -8.10 -14.80
C TYR A 267 -9.31 -8.09 -16.19
N THR A 268 -9.34 -6.98 -16.90
CA THR A 268 -8.53 -6.81 -18.12
C THR A 268 -7.10 -6.39 -17.73
N HIS A 269 -6.10 -7.13 -18.24
CA HIS A 269 -4.67 -6.86 -18.05
C HIS A 269 -4.14 -7.03 -16.62
N THR A 270 -4.40 -8.18 -16.00
CA THR A 270 -3.78 -8.60 -14.75
C THR A 270 -2.75 -9.71 -14.97
N THR A 271 -1.85 -9.86 -14.02
CA THR A 271 -0.85 -10.92 -13.93
C THR A 271 -0.84 -11.52 -12.53
N HIS A 272 -0.43 -12.78 -12.39
CA HIS A 272 -0.20 -13.36 -11.06
C HIS A 272 1.15 -12.93 -10.44
N GLY A 273 1.93 -12.09 -11.11
CA GLY A 273 3.25 -11.68 -10.63
C GLY A 273 4.19 -12.88 -10.48
N HIS A 274 4.76 -13.03 -9.29
CA HIS A 274 5.65 -14.15 -8.94
C HIS A 274 4.94 -15.33 -8.25
N PHE A 275 3.64 -15.26 -8.02
CA PHE A 275 2.88 -16.33 -7.36
C PHE A 275 3.07 -17.69 -8.02
N ASP A 276 3.11 -17.75 -9.35
CA ASP A 276 3.27 -18.96 -10.15
C ASP A 276 4.72 -19.21 -10.62
N ARG A 277 5.62 -18.24 -10.47
CA ARG A 277 6.96 -18.28 -11.09
C ARG A 277 8.03 -17.79 -10.13
N GLN A 278 9.07 -18.59 -9.94
CA GLN A 278 10.28 -18.14 -9.23
C GLN A 278 10.99 -17.00 -9.99
N ILE A 279 11.60 -16.10 -9.24
CA ILE A 279 12.56 -15.16 -9.79
C ILE A 279 13.79 -15.99 -10.19
N LEU A 280 14.13 -15.99 -11.48
CA LEU A 280 15.32 -16.66 -12.02
C LEU A 280 16.56 -15.83 -11.75
#